data_14e84f5c012f2d70691845c41055ff96
#
_entry.id   14e84f5c012f2d70691845c41055ff96
#
_cell.length_a   1.000
_cell.length_b   1.000
_cell.length_c   1.000
_cell.angle_alpha   90.00
_cell.angle_beta   90.00
_cell.angle_gamma   90.00
#
_symmetry.space_group_name_H-M   'P 1'
#
loop_
_entity.id
_entity.type
_entity.pdbx_description
1 polymer ?
#
loop_
_entity_poly.entity_id
_entity_poly.type
_entity_poly.pdbx_seq_one_letter_code
_entity_poly.pdbx_strand_id
1 'polypeptide(L)'
;MTKLMKTTSLATLILLFSGCTNVMDSLNPASAPKVDNSVEIVNYNSIKSIPDMANVGFEWEKVNDPRVIGYNFYRTELDKGSNELKLVKVIDNKYATHYVDKGLEPKTRYAYQISSRVEGGIESRTTDAYIVQTLPRIVPVEFLQAISNMPNSIKLIWKPHTDKRVGYYRIEKYNTLLNEWILLKTVKERLQVEYLDTGLENNTSYKYRLKAFSFDDVESAPTKVVIGKTKPLPSGATNIRATNNEPKKIIISWNASATNDVVKYEIHRSTFRAFGYEKIKEVNANTFEYIDSTDVAGKSYYYKIIAVDKDGLESLPEPIQGMSFNNINITNSLQFS
;
A
#
# COMPACT_ATOMS: atom_id res chain seq x y z
N MET A 1 55.50 1.69 16.94
CA MET A 1 55.32 2.43 18.19
C MET A 1 54.03 3.22 18.13
N THR A 2 53.20 2.94 19.06
CA THR A 2 52.07 3.61 19.70
C THR A 2 50.76 3.76 18.89
N LYS A 3 49.86 2.79 19.15
CA LYS A 3 48.42 2.84 18.92
C LYS A 3 47.79 3.95 19.75
N LEU A 4 46.92 4.78 19.13
CA LEU A 4 46.01 5.63 19.86
C LEU A 4 44.56 5.14 19.62
N MET A 5 44.01 4.52 20.66
CA MET A 5 42.60 4.14 20.75
C MET A 5 41.76 5.43 20.95
N LYS A 6 40.80 5.67 20.07
CA LYS A 6 39.71 6.64 20.31
C LYS A 6 38.51 5.92 20.87
N THR A 7 38.23 6.12 22.13
CA THR A 7 37.01 5.72 22.80
C THR A 7 35.90 6.71 22.42
N THR A 8 34.87 6.21 21.71
CA THR A 8 33.61 6.94 21.49
C THR A 8 32.67 6.68 22.66
N SER A 9 32.45 7.71 23.43
CA SER A 9 31.45 7.76 24.51
C SER A 9 30.04 7.79 23.94
N LEU A 10 29.25 6.75 24.26
CA LEU A 10 27.82 6.67 23.95
C LEU A 10 27.06 7.42 25.04
N ALA A 11 26.58 8.62 24.71
CA ALA A 11 25.75 9.42 25.61
C ALA A 11 24.31 8.84 25.58
N THR A 12 23.92 8.15 26.64
CA THR A 12 22.55 7.69 26.87
C THR A 12 21.68 8.88 27.25
N LEU A 13 20.80 9.30 26.36
CA LEU A 13 19.80 10.34 26.63
C LEU A 13 18.64 9.72 27.42
N ILE A 14 18.62 9.92 28.72
CA ILE A 14 17.50 9.58 29.61
C ILE A 14 16.44 10.69 29.44
N LEU A 15 15.36 10.39 28.72
CA LEU A 15 14.15 11.22 28.70
C LEU A 15 13.34 10.92 29.97
N LEU A 16 13.41 11.81 30.93
CA LEU A 16 12.53 11.86 32.10
C LEU A 16 11.13 12.31 31.64
N PHE A 17 10.21 11.37 31.46
CA PHE A 17 8.77 11.66 31.45
C PHE A 17 8.30 11.77 32.91
N SER A 18 8.23 12.99 33.42
CA SER A 18 7.48 13.30 34.62
C SER A 18 6.02 13.60 34.24
N GLY A 19 5.12 12.85 34.79
CA GLY A 19 3.71 13.27 34.84
C GLY A 19 2.72 12.20 34.41
N CYS A 20 2.32 11.44 35.36
CA CYS A 20 0.96 11.02 35.77
C CYS A 20 1.07 9.70 36.53
N THR A 21 1.30 9.83 37.81
CA THR A 21 1.02 8.76 38.77
C THR A 21 -0.48 8.56 38.83
N ASN A 22 -0.99 7.58 38.11
CA ASN A 22 -2.25 6.94 38.41
C ASN A 22 -2.04 5.44 38.55
N VAL A 23 -1.91 5.06 39.82
CA VAL A 23 -2.40 3.82 40.41
C VAL A 23 -2.02 2.55 39.65
N MET A 24 -0.73 2.21 39.69
CA MET A 24 -0.37 0.81 39.79
C MET A 24 -0.45 0.41 41.27
N ASP A 25 -1.65 0.36 41.79
CA ASP A 25 -1.88 -0.34 43.04
C ASP A 25 -1.73 -1.84 42.79
N SER A 26 -0.61 -2.34 43.31
CA SER A 26 -0.41 -3.70 43.81
C SER A 26 -1.18 -4.80 43.07
N LEU A 27 -0.60 -5.28 41.95
CA LEU A 27 -0.78 -6.68 41.58
C LEU A 27 0.10 -7.54 42.52
N ASN A 28 -0.29 -7.59 43.77
CA ASN A 28 -0.03 -8.75 44.59
C ASN A 28 -0.70 -9.94 43.88
N PRO A 29 -0.13 -11.16 43.81
CA PRO A 29 -0.85 -12.33 43.33
C PRO A 29 -2.12 -12.44 44.20
N ALA A 30 -3.24 -12.04 43.60
CA ALA A 30 -4.47 -11.82 44.36
C ALA A 30 -4.85 -13.12 45.03
N SER A 31 -4.92 -13.11 46.37
CA SER A 31 -5.73 -14.05 47.12
C SER A 31 -7.07 -14.22 46.39
N ALA A 32 -7.49 -15.48 46.19
CA ALA A 32 -8.77 -15.76 45.53
C ALA A 32 -9.86 -14.83 46.06
N PRO A 33 -10.77 -14.31 45.23
CA PRO A 33 -11.74 -13.32 45.61
C PRO A 33 -12.57 -13.87 46.78
N LYS A 34 -12.90 -13.02 47.75
CA LYS A 34 -13.64 -13.40 48.93
C LYS A 34 -15.10 -13.53 48.54
N VAL A 35 -15.62 -14.75 48.52
CA VAL A 35 -17.00 -15.04 48.09
C VAL A 35 -17.96 -14.99 49.30
N ASP A 36 -19.05 -14.21 49.18
CA ASP A 36 -20.16 -14.18 50.09
C ASP A 36 -21.43 -14.75 49.42
N ASN A 37 -21.86 -15.92 49.87
CA ASN A 37 -23.02 -16.62 49.32
C ASN A 37 -24.37 -15.91 49.59
N SER A 38 -24.39 -14.89 50.43
CA SER A 38 -25.60 -14.09 50.70
C SER A 38 -25.80 -12.95 49.73
N VAL A 39 -24.79 -12.64 48.92
CA VAL A 39 -24.89 -11.61 47.87
C VAL A 39 -25.63 -12.17 46.65
N GLU A 40 -26.60 -11.41 46.17
CA GLU A 40 -27.43 -11.81 45.02
C GLU A 40 -26.59 -11.99 43.77
N ILE A 41 -26.78 -13.12 43.10
CA ILE A 41 -26.08 -13.49 41.85
C ILE A 41 -26.82 -12.88 40.65
N VAL A 42 -26.11 -12.51 39.60
CA VAL A 42 -26.72 -12.13 38.30
C VAL A 42 -27.61 -13.27 37.81
N ASN A 43 -28.84 -12.95 37.44
CA ASN A 43 -29.77 -13.94 36.89
C ASN A 43 -29.23 -14.50 35.56
N TYR A 44 -28.80 -15.76 35.54
CA TYR A 44 -28.24 -16.43 34.37
C TYR A 44 -29.17 -16.37 33.15
N ASN A 45 -30.50 -16.51 33.38
CA ASN A 45 -31.49 -16.51 32.29
C ASN A 45 -31.69 -15.12 31.66
N SER A 46 -31.24 -14.07 32.33
CA SER A 46 -31.28 -12.71 31.78
C SER A 46 -30.08 -12.40 30.85
N ILE A 47 -29.04 -13.22 30.91
CA ILE A 47 -27.82 -12.99 30.11
C ILE A 47 -28.11 -13.25 28.64
N LYS A 48 -27.86 -12.24 27.80
CA LYS A 48 -27.89 -12.34 26.35
C LYS A 48 -26.54 -11.93 25.78
N SER A 49 -26.18 -12.46 24.61
CA SER A 49 -24.95 -12.09 23.93
C SER A 49 -25.16 -11.89 22.44
N ILE A 50 -24.36 -11.00 21.88
CA ILE A 50 -24.24 -10.76 20.43
C ILE A 50 -22.76 -10.96 20.09
N PRO A 51 -22.38 -12.11 19.47
CA PRO A 51 -21.03 -12.32 19.02
C PRO A 51 -20.74 -11.61 17.71
N ASP A 52 -19.53 -11.07 17.60
CA ASP A 52 -18.91 -10.65 16.36
C ASP A 52 -17.57 -11.42 16.16
N MET A 53 -16.75 -11.07 15.19
CA MET A 53 -15.50 -11.80 14.89
C MET A 53 -14.44 -11.67 15.99
N ALA A 54 -14.30 -10.51 16.59
CA ALA A 54 -13.31 -10.23 17.61
C ALA A 54 -13.90 -9.61 18.90
N ASN A 55 -15.21 -9.55 18.98
CA ASN A 55 -15.93 -8.95 20.10
C ASN A 55 -17.15 -9.79 20.47
N VAL A 56 -17.58 -9.68 21.73
CA VAL A 56 -18.88 -10.19 22.19
C VAL A 56 -19.53 -9.11 23.04
N GLY A 57 -20.71 -8.66 22.64
CA GLY A 57 -21.57 -7.81 23.45
C GLY A 57 -22.41 -8.64 24.40
N PHE A 58 -22.54 -8.22 25.65
CA PHE A 58 -23.36 -8.83 26.67
C PHE A 58 -24.43 -7.86 27.19
N GLU A 59 -25.60 -8.39 27.53
CA GLU A 59 -26.66 -7.73 28.22
C GLU A 59 -27.12 -8.63 29.39
N TRP A 60 -27.46 -8.05 30.54
CA TRP A 60 -28.02 -8.75 31.70
C TRP A 60 -28.96 -7.83 32.48
N GLU A 61 -29.84 -8.43 33.32
CA GLU A 61 -30.67 -7.66 34.23
C GLU A 61 -29.88 -7.22 35.47
N LYS A 62 -30.11 -5.96 35.87
CA LYS A 62 -29.51 -5.40 37.08
C LYS A 62 -29.89 -6.21 38.31
N VAL A 63 -28.92 -6.51 39.16
CA VAL A 63 -29.13 -7.10 40.49
C VAL A 63 -29.74 -6.06 41.44
N ASN A 64 -30.72 -6.48 42.23
CA ASN A 64 -31.46 -5.57 43.12
C ASN A 64 -30.92 -5.51 44.57
N ASP A 65 -29.91 -6.32 44.92
CA ASP A 65 -29.25 -6.27 46.24
C ASP A 65 -28.60 -4.88 46.45
N PRO A 66 -28.99 -4.11 47.48
CA PRO A 66 -28.49 -2.76 47.71
C PRO A 66 -27.00 -2.70 48.02
N ARG A 67 -26.38 -3.82 48.43
CA ARG A 67 -24.93 -3.93 48.68
C ARG A 67 -24.10 -3.97 47.41
N VAL A 68 -24.70 -4.34 46.30
CA VAL A 68 -23.97 -4.48 45.01
C VAL A 68 -23.54 -3.11 44.49
N ILE A 69 -22.24 -2.99 44.18
CA ILE A 69 -21.63 -1.79 43.68
C ILE A 69 -21.20 -1.95 42.20
N GLY A 70 -21.19 -3.19 41.68
CA GLY A 70 -20.75 -3.48 40.29
C GLY A 70 -20.68 -4.96 40.00
N TYR A 71 -19.94 -5.32 38.96
CA TYR A 71 -19.86 -6.69 38.46
C TYR A 71 -18.44 -7.05 38.08
N ASN A 72 -18.07 -8.33 38.21
CA ASN A 72 -16.85 -8.91 37.70
C ASN A 72 -17.17 -9.86 36.54
N PHE A 73 -16.48 -9.74 35.45
CA PHE A 73 -16.55 -10.68 34.32
C PHE A 73 -15.30 -11.54 34.28
N TYR A 74 -15.51 -12.84 34.26
CA TYR A 74 -14.49 -13.86 34.13
C TYR A 74 -14.63 -14.55 32.77
N ARG A 75 -13.54 -14.93 32.17
CA ARG A 75 -13.50 -15.61 30.87
C ARG A 75 -12.46 -16.70 30.85
N THR A 76 -12.77 -17.81 30.17
CA THR A 76 -11.79 -18.79 29.70
C THR A 76 -11.99 -19.05 28.21
N GLU A 77 -10.90 -19.39 27.49
CA GLU A 77 -10.94 -19.80 26.12
C GLU A 77 -10.96 -21.33 26.06
N LEU A 78 -12.09 -21.91 25.62
CA LEU A 78 -12.31 -23.35 25.66
C LEU A 78 -11.45 -24.12 24.66
N ASP A 79 -11.13 -23.48 23.52
CA ASP A 79 -10.40 -24.14 22.42
C ASP A 79 -8.88 -24.25 22.67
N LYS A 80 -8.34 -23.58 23.71
CA LYS A 80 -6.94 -23.71 24.14
C LYS A 80 -6.71 -24.78 25.22
N GLY A 81 -7.76 -25.48 25.65
CA GLY A 81 -7.65 -26.53 26.63
C GLY A 81 -7.40 -26.04 28.07
N SER A 82 -7.51 -24.74 28.33
CA SER A 82 -7.46 -24.17 29.68
C SER A 82 -8.85 -24.04 30.22
N ASN A 83 -9.07 -24.57 31.45
CA ASN A 83 -10.31 -24.38 32.19
C ASN A 83 -10.20 -23.26 33.23
N GLU A 84 -9.08 -22.54 33.28
CA GLU A 84 -8.85 -21.46 34.23
C GLU A 84 -9.62 -20.21 33.79
N LEU A 85 -10.56 -19.78 34.67
CA LEU A 85 -11.28 -18.52 34.50
C LEU A 85 -10.41 -17.35 34.95
N LYS A 86 -10.23 -16.38 34.06
CA LYS A 86 -9.48 -15.15 34.31
C LYS A 86 -10.43 -13.98 34.43
N LEU A 87 -10.24 -13.12 35.43
CA LEU A 87 -10.92 -11.85 35.53
C LEU A 87 -10.51 -10.97 34.33
N VAL A 88 -11.46 -10.65 33.46
CA VAL A 88 -11.20 -9.84 32.24
C VAL A 88 -11.76 -8.43 32.38
N LYS A 89 -12.74 -8.21 33.25
CA LYS A 89 -13.30 -6.88 33.44
C LYS A 89 -13.91 -6.73 34.85
N VAL A 90 -13.59 -5.60 35.47
CA VAL A 90 -14.27 -5.06 36.62
C VAL A 90 -15.15 -3.90 36.17
N ILE A 91 -16.44 -3.91 36.55
CA ILE A 91 -17.40 -2.87 36.23
C ILE A 91 -17.82 -2.22 37.54
N ASP A 92 -17.34 -1.00 37.80
CA ASP A 92 -17.64 -0.23 39.02
C ASP A 92 -18.91 0.62 38.86
N ASN A 93 -19.98 -0.03 38.44
CA ASN A 93 -21.28 0.62 38.25
C ASN A 93 -22.40 -0.41 38.47
N LYS A 94 -23.14 -0.28 39.56
CA LYS A 94 -24.28 -1.16 39.88
C LYS A 94 -25.46 -1.04 38.90
N TYR A 95 -25.51 0.01 38.12
CA TYR A 95 -26.54 0.23 37.11
C TYR A 95 -26.13 -0.29 35.72
N ALA A 96 -24.91 -0.79 35.58
CA ALA A 96 -24.46 -1.36 34.30
C ALA A 96 -25.24 -2.65 34.01
N THR A 97 -25.74 -2.75 32.80
CA THR A 97 -26.44 -3.90 32.23
C THR A 97 -25.87 -4.38 30.92
N HIS A 98 -24.77 -3.75 30.46
CA HIS A 98 -24.11 -4.06 29.18
C HIS A 98 -22.62 -4.02 29.35
N TYR A 99 -21.94 -4.92 28.61
CA TYR A 99 -20.49 -4.96 28.49
C TYR A 99 -20.09 -5.49 27.12
N VAL A 100 -19.02 -4.98 26.53
CA VAL A 100 -18.44 -5.52 25.29
C VAL A 100 -17.02 -6.01 25.60
N ASP A 101 -16.82 -7.31 25.46
CA ASP A 101 -15.48 -7.92 25.48
C ASP A 101 -14.87 -7.84 24.09
N LYS A 102 -13.61 -7.35 24.00
CA LYS A 102 -12.92 -7.03 22.75
C LYS A 102 -11.60 -7.77 22.63
N GLY A 103 -11.07 -7.85 21.40
CA GLY A 103 -9.77 -8.46 21.15
C GLY A 103 -9.79 -9.98 21.25
N LEU A 104 -10.92 -10.58 20.91
CA LEU A 104 -11.13 -12.02 20.90
C LEU A 104 -10.65 -12.63 19.58
N GLU A 105 -10.29 -13.92 19.61
CA GLU A 105 -9.98 -14.65 18.38
C GLU A 105 -11.25 -15.05 17.65
N PRO A 106 -11.29 -14.92 16.31
CA PRO A 106 -12.43 -15.36 15.51
C PRO A 106 -12.65 -16.87 15.56
N LYS A 107 -13.91 -17.29 15.44
CA LYS A 107 -14.35 -18.70 15.42
C LYS A 107 -13.91 -19.48 16.67
N THR A 108 -13.80 -18.82 17.82
CA THR A 108 -13.29 -19.36 19.07
C THR A 108 -14.39 -19.39 20.11
N ARG A 109 -14.47 -20.48 20.88
CA ARG A 109 -15.44 -20.65 21.97
C ARG A 109 -14.86 -20.11 23.28
N TYR A 110 -15.66 -19.28 23.92
CA TYR A 110 -15.37 -18.71 25.22
C TYR A 110 -16.47 -19.08 26.23
N ALA A 111 -16.08 -19.36 27.47
CA ALA A 111 -17.00 -19.45 28.59
C ALA A 111 -16.85 -18.20 29.48
N TYR A 112 -17.96 -17.60 29.82
CA TYR A 112 -18.03 -16.43 30.68
C TYR A 112 -18.79 -16.76 31.97
N GLN A 113 -18.33 -16.17 33.06
CA GLN A 113 -19.06 -16.16 34.31
C GLN A 113 -19.09 -14.75 34.89
N ILE A 114 -20.17 -14.37 35.52
CA ILE A 114 -20.39 -13.04 36.09
C ILE A 114 -20.64 -13.17 37.58
N SER A 115 -20.00 -12.34 38.40
CA SER A 115 -20.33 -12.17 39.82
C SER A 115 -20.78 -10.75 40.12
N SER A 116 -21.63 -10.58 41.13
CA SER A 116 -21.97 -9.29 41.69
C SER A 116 -20.91 -8.87 42.70
N ARG A 117 -20.43 -7.64 42.64
CA ARG A 117 -19.40 -7.06 43.50
C ARG A 117 -20.01 -6.23 44.61
N VAL A 118 -19.47 -6.37 45.82
CA VAL A 118 -19.75 -5.49 46.97
C VAL A 118 -18.46 -4.84 47.47
N GLU A 119 -18.56 -3.92 48.41
CA GLU A 119 -17.37 -3.25 48.96
C GLU A 119 -16.43 -4.25 49.66
N GLY A 120 -15.15 -3.83 49.82
CA GLY A 120 -14.11 -4.65 50.44
C GLY A 120 -13.58 -5.81 49.64
N GLY A 121 -13.77 -5.82 48.31
CA GLY A 121 -13.26 -6.87 47.41
C GLY A 121 -14.02 -8.20 47.56
N ILE A 122 -15.22 -8.17 48.07
CA ILE A 122 -16.11 -9.32 48.23
C ILE A 122 -17.02 -9.42 47.02
N GLU A 123 -17.35 -10.64 46.62
CA GLU A 123 -18.25 -10.90 45.48
C GLU A 123 -19.24 -12.05 45.77
N SER A 124 -20.32 -12.11 45.02
CA SER A 124 -21.20 -13.27 44.99
C SER A 124 -20.49 -14.49 44.41
N ARG A 125 -21.13 -15.67 44.52
CA ARG A 125 -20.77 -16.75 43.61
C ARG A 125 -20.92 -16.27 42.14
N THR A 126 -20.14 -16.85 41.25
CA THR A 126 -20.31 -16.62 39.82
C THR A 126 -21.57 -17.31 39.29
N THR A 127 -22.11 -16.81 38.20
CA THR A 127 -23.12 -17.55 37.42
C THR A 127 -22.56 -18.88 36.92
N ASP A 128 -23.42 -19.73 36.41
CA ASP A 128 -23.00 -20.84 35.55
C ASP A 128 -22.26 -20.32 34.30
N ALA A 129 -21.50 -21.21 33.68
CA ALA A 129 -20.71 -20.85 32.53
C ALA A 129 -21.60 -20.55 31.28
N TYR A 130 -21.60 -19.30 30.83
CA TYR A 130 -22.28 -18.86 29.62
C TYR A 130 -21.34 -19.02 28.44
N ILE A 131 -21.65 -19.95 27.51
CA ILE A 131 -20.78 -20.27 26.37
C ILE A 131 -21.23 -19.49 25.15
N VAL A 132 -20.26 -18.82 24.51
CA VAL A 132 -20.46 -18.09 23.26
C VAL A 132 -19.31 -18.36 22.31
N GLN A 133 -19.59 -18.43 21.01
CA GLN A 133 -18.57 -18.56 19.97
C GLN A 133 -18.54 -17.30 19.11
N THR A 134 -17.35 -16.73 18.94
CA THR A 134 -17.14 -15.62 18.00
C THR A 134 -17.38 -16.06 16.56
N LEU A 135 -17.79 -15.11 15.72
CA LEU A 135 -18.01 -15.37 14.30
C LEU A 135 -16.70 -15.70 13.57
N PRO A 136 -16.77 -16.48 12.48
CA PRO A 136 -15.59 -16.73 11.65
C PRO A 136 -15.13 -15.44 10.97
N ARG A 137 -13.83 -15.39 10.61
CA ARG A 137 -13.28 -14.31 9.79
C ARG A 137 -14.04 -14.19 8.47
N ILE A 138 -14.11 -12.98 7.94
CA ILE A 138 -14.59 -12.75 6.58
C ILE A 138 -13.72 -13.52 5.59
N VAL A 139 -14.34 -14.07 4.56
CA VAL A 139 -13.62 -14.77 3.49
C VAL A 139 -12.79 -13.78 2.67
N PRO A 140 -11.76 -14.22 1.94
CA PRO A 140 -11.04 -13.35 1.02
C PRO A 140 -11.95 -12.79 -0.08
N VAL A 141 -11.60 -11.63 -0.63
CA VAL A 141 -12.22 -11.14 -1.86
C VAL A 141 -11.97 -12.15 -2.97
N GLU A 142 -13.01 -12.61 -3.65
CA GLU A 142 -12.93 -13.71 -4.63
C GLU A 142 -12.19 -13.34 -5.91
N PHE A 143 -12.32 -12.07 -6.33
CA PHE A 143 -11.80 -11.61 -7.61
C PHE A 143 -10.94 -10.35 -7.40
N LEU A 144 -9.72 -10.40 -7.92
CA LEU A 144 -8.83 -9.26 -8.12
C LEU A 144 -8.16 -9.41 -9.48
N GLN A 145 -8.09 -8.35 -10.25
CA GLN A 145 -7.41 -8.30 -11.53
C GLN A 145 -6.53 -7.05 -11.64
N ALA A 146 -5.34 -7.20 -12.24
CA ALA A 146 -4.48 -6.11 -12.64
C ALA A 146 -4.58 -5.93 -14.17
N ILE A 147 -5.02 -4.76 -14.61
CA ILE A 147 -5.09 -4.37 -16.02
C ILE A 147 -3.72 -3.80 -16.40
N SER A 148 -3.08 -4.47 -17.34
CA SER A 148 -1.72 -4.21 -17.83
C SER A 148 -1.71 -3.32 -19.09
N ASN A 149 -0.51 -3.01 -19.56
CA ASN A 149 -0.25 -2.30 -20.81
C ASN A 149 -0.77 -0.85 -20.83
N MET A 150 -0.76 -0.21 -19.66
CA MET A 150 -1.02 1.23 -19.50
C MET A 150 0.30 1.98 -19.29
N PRO A 151 0.42 3.24 -19.79
CA PRO A 151 1.61 4.07 -19.55
C PRO A 151 1.79 4.34 -18.06
N ASN A 152 2.97 4.06 -17.52
CA ASN A 152 3.37 4.35 -16.14
C ASN A 152 2.34 4.01 -15.08
N SER A 153 1.39 3.11 -15.37
CA SER A 153 0.28 2.80 -14.47
C SER A 153 -0.26 1.38 -14.64
N ILE A 154 -0.91 0.89 -13.58
CA ILE A 154 -1.65 -0.37 -13.55
C ILE A 154 -2.98 -0.10 -12.86
N LYS A 155 -4.09 -0.49 -13.48
CA LYS A 155 -5.41 -0.40 -12.87
C LYS A 155 -5.76 -1.72 -12.21
N LEU A 156 -6.12 -1.66 -10.93
CA LEU A 156 -6.63 -2.79 -10.16
C LEU A 156 -8.15 -2.70 -10.10
N ILE A 157 -8.80 -3.83 -10.34
CA ILE A 157 -10.26 -3.95 -10.20
C ILE A 157 -10.58 -5.21 -9.41
N TRP A 158 -11.63 -5.15 -8.60
CA TRP A 158 -12.13 -6.29 -7.82
C TRP A 158 -13.65 -6.28 -7.71
N LYS A 159 -14.24 -7.36 -7.20
CA LYS A 159 -15.68 -7.36 -6.88
C LYS A 159 -15.91 -6.85 -5.47
N PRO A 160 -16.98 -6.08 -5.22
CA PRO A 160 -17.34 -5.68 -3.87
C PRO A 160 -17.62 -6.93 -3.03
N HIS A 161 -17.13 -6.94 -1.80
CA HIS A 161 -17.36 -8.06 -0.91
C HIS A 161 -18.85 -8.17 -0.54
N THR A 162 -19.40 -9.39 -0.57
CA THR A 162 -20.82 -9.64 -0.29
C THR A 162 -21.16 -9.53 1.21
N ASP A 163 -20.19 -9.83 2.08
CA ASP A 163 -20.36 -9.72 3.53
C ASP A 163 -20.49 -8.26 3.95
N LYS A 164 -21.61 -7.91 4.58
CA LYS A 164 -21.92 -6.54 5.04
C LYS A 164 -21.02 -6.08 6.19
N ARG A 165 -20.31 -6.98 6.85
CA ARG A 165 -19.34 -6.66 7.91
C ARG A 165 -18.04 -6.03 7.37
N VAL A 166 -17.79 -6.13 6.04
CA VAL A 166 -16.64 -5.48 5.43
C VAL A 166 -16.81 -3.97 5.42
N GLY A 167 -15.92 -3.27 6.10
CA GLY A 167 -15.86 -1.82 6.15
C GLY A 167 -14.96 -1.20 5.09
N TYR A 168 -13.83 -1.83 4.79
CA TYR A 168 -12.83 -1.29 3.88
C TYR A 168 -11.89 -2.35 3.31
N TYR A 169 -11.03 -1.96 2.35
CA TYR A 169 -10.00 -2.81 1.75
C TYR A 169 -8.61 -2.20 1.94
N ARG A 170 -7.59 -3.06 2.01
CA ARG A 170 -6.19 -2.68 1.87
C ARG A 170 -5.59 -3.36 0.65
N ILE A 171 -5.03 -2.55 -0.24
CA ILE A 171 -4.27 -2.99 -1.40
C ILE A 171 -2.81 -3.03 -0.98
N GLU A 172 -2.16 -4.15 -1.19
CA GLU A 172 -0.74 -4.33 -0.92
C GLU A 172 0.01 -4.55 -2.24
N LYS A 173 1.16 -3.90 -2.37
CA LYS A 173 2.11 -4.06 -3.48
C LYS A 173 3.39 -4.72 -2.95
N TYR A 174 3.92 -5.69 -3.69
CA TYR A 174 5.16 -6.36 -3.31
C TYR A 174 6.36 -5.45 -3.59
N ASN A 175 7.15 -5.20 -2.57
CA ASN A 175 8.41 -4.50 -2.66
C ASN A 175 9.53 -5.52 -2.88
N THR A 176 10.14 -5.51 -4.06
CA THR A 176 11.20 -6.46 -4.43
C THR A 176 12.53 -6.21 -3.71
N LEU A 177 12.80 -4.96 -3.31
CA LEU A 177 14.02 -4.59 -2.59
C LEU A 177 13.97 -5.05 -1.14
N LEU A 178 12.82 -4.89 -0.48
CA LEU A 178 12.61 -5.28 0.91
C LEU A 178 12.14 -6.73 1.04
N ASN A 179 11.76 -7.37 -0.07
CA ASN A 179 11.20 -8.72 -0.13
C ASN A 179 9.94 -8.89 0.75
N GLU A 180 9.07 -7.85 0.77
CA GLU A 180 7.87 -7.81 1.61
C GLU A 180 6.68 -7.16 0.91
N TRP A 181 5.48 -7.39 1.47
CA TRP A 181 4.25 -6.73 1.06
C TRP A 181 4.08 -5.41 1.80
N ILE A 182 4.00 -4.30 1.07
CA ILE A 182 3.77 -2.97 1.63
C ILE A 182 2.36 -2.49 1.33
N LEU A 183 1.77 -1.75 2.27
CA LEU A 183 0.48 -1.09 2.07
C LEU A 183 0.62 -0.02 0.96
N LEU A 184 -0.12 -0.21 -0.13
CA LEU A 184 -0.20 0.77 -1.21
C LEU A 184 -1.35 1.76 -0.97
N LYS A 185 -2.53 1.24 -0.64
CA LYS A 185 -3.74 2.06 -0.47
C LYS A 185 -4.75 1.41 0.47
N THR A 186 -5.38 2.22 1.31
CA THR A 186 -6.62 1.85 2.01
C THR A 186 -7.81 2.46 1.26
N VAL A 187 -8.75 1.61 0.86
CA VAL A 187 -10.00 1.98 0.19
C VAL A 187 -11.12 1.86 1.22
N LYS A 188 -11.62 3.01 1.70
CA LYS A 188 -12.53 3.07 2.86
C LYS A 188 -13.97 2.67 2.55
N GLU A 189 -14.35 2.59 1.29
CA GLU A 189 -15.71 2.30 0.86
C GLU A 189 -15.81 0.90 0.27
N ARG A 190 -16.69 0.06 0.84
CA ARG A 190 -16.89 -1.33 0.39
C ARG A 190 -17.32 -1.44 -1.08
N LEU A 191 -17.99 -0.43 -1.62
CA LEU A 191 -18.47 -0.43 -3.01
C LEU A 191 -17.49 0.22 -3.98
N GLN A 192 -16.44 0.87 -3.51
CA GLN A 192 -15.35 1.32 -4.37
C GLN A 192 -14.45 0.12 -4.69
N VAL A 193 -14.39 -0.25 -5.97
CA VAL A 193 -13.81 -1.52 -6.41
C VAL A 193 -12.76 -1.36 -7.50
N GLU A 194 -12.17 -0.18 -7.58
CA GLU A 194 -11.04 0.09 -8.46
C GLU A 194 -10.01 1.02 -7.84
N TYR A 195 -8.79 0.86 -8.28
CA TYR A 195 -7.67 1.72 -7.92
C TYR A 195 -6.66 1.79 -9.06
N LEU A 196 -6.16 2.98 -9.37
CA LEU A 196 -5.11 3.21 -10.34
C LEU A 196 -3.78 3.47 -9.62
N ASP A 197 -2.83 2.55 -9.75
CA ASP A 197 -1.45 2.72 -9.30
C ASP A 197 -0.67 3.44 -10.40
N THR A 198 -0.13 4.61 -10.11
CA THR A 198 0.52 5.53 -11.06
C THR A 198 1.98 5.81 -10.69
N GLY A 199 2.73 6.44 -11.61
CA GLY A 199 4.14 6.75 -11.37
C GLY A 199 5.04 5.52 -11.40
N LEU A 200 4.62 4.49 -12.12
CA LEU A 200 5.35 3.25 -12.28
C LEU A 200 6.36 3.35 -13.43
N GLU A 201 7.44 2.60 -13.34
CA GLU A 201 8.41 2.46 -14.43
C GLU A 201 7.80 1.71 -15.61
N ASN A 202 8.17 2.10 -16.82
CA ASN A 202 7.72 1.43 -18.04
C ASN A 202 8.29 0.02 -18.17
N ASN A 203 7.57 -0.86 -18.88
CA ASN A 203 7.95 -2.25 -19.15
C ASN A 203 8.22 -3.08 -17.89
N THR A 204 7.67 -2.68 -16.73
CA THR A 204 7.98 -3.26 -15.43
C THR A 204 6.77 -4.00 -14.87
N SER A 205 7.03 -5.17 -14.26
CA SER A 205 5.99 -6.00 -13.64
C SER A 205 5.88 -5.74 -12.15
N TYR A 206 4.65 -5.57 -11.67
CA TYR A 206 4.32 -5.35 -10.26
C TYR A 206 3.34 -6.40 -9.78
N LYS A 207 3.49 -6.82 -8.52
CA LYS A 207 2.63 -7.81 -7.87
C LYS A 207 1.73 -7.13 -6.86
N TYR A 208 0.45 -7.52 -6.85
CA TYR A 208 -0.56 -6.97 -5.94
C TYR A 208 -1.38 -8.07 -5.30
N ARG A 209 -1.89 -7.79 -4.11
CA ARG A 209 -2.91 -8.54 -3.41
C ARG A 209 -3.83 -7.61 -2.65
N LEU A 210 -5.00 -8.09 -2.28
CA LEU A 210 -6.03 -7.33 -1.59
C LEU A 210 -6.47 -8.08 -0.34
N LYS A 211 -6.69 -7.35 0.76
CA LYS A 211 -7.34 -7.85 1.98
C LYS A 211 -8.59 -7.04 2.25
N ALA A 212 -9.67 -7.69 2.68
CA ALA A 212 -10.84 -7.04 3.23
C ALA A 212 -10.72 -6.93 4.75
N PHE A 213 -11.26 -5.87 5.31
CA PHE A 213 -11.28 -5.58 6.75
C PHE A 213 -12.70 -5.33 7.22
N SER A 214 -13.04 -5.83 8.39
CA SER A 214 -14.29 -5.49 9.06
C SER A 214 -14.26 -4.08 9.63
N PHE A 215 -15.40 -3.61 10.15
CA PHE A 215 -15.47 -2.36 10.93
C PHE A 215 -14.66 -2.40 12.23
N ASP A 216 -14.37 -3.61 12.76
CA ASP A 216 -13.54 -3.85 13.95
C ASP A 216 -12.08 -4.21 13.60
N ASP A 217 -11.63 -3.87 12.41
CA ASP A 217 -10.26 -4.10 11.93
C ASP A 217 -9.83 -5.58 11.82
N VAL A 218 -10.78 -6.52 11.81
CA VAL A 218 -10.46 -7.95 11.58
C VAL A 218 -10.23 -8.17 10.09
N GLU A 219 -9.02 -8.65 9.75
CA GLU A 219 -8.63 -8.87 8.35
C GLU A 219 -9.07 -10.23 7.82
N SER A 220 -9.40 -10.29 6.53
CA SER A 220 -9.50 -11.52 5.77
C SER A 220 -8.11 -12.08 5.43
N ALA A 221 -8.02 -13.33 5.00
CA ALA A 221 -6.86 -13.77 4.24
C ALA A 221 -6.72 -12.92 2.95
N PRO A 222 -5.50 -12.75 2.41
CA PRO A 222 -5.30 -12.02 1.16
C PRO A 222 -5.89 -12.78 -0.04
N THR A 223 -6.22 -12.03 -1.11
CA THR A 223 -6.51 -12.62 -2.42
C THR A 223 -5.32 -13.39 -2.96
N LYS A 224 -5.54 -14.17 -4.02
CA LYS A 224 -4.43 -14.61 -4.89
C LYS A 224 -3.67 -13.39 -5.40
N VAL A 225 -2.35 -13.57 -5.57
CA VAL A 225 -1.48 -12.53 -6.14
C VAL A 225 -1.80 -12.34 -7.61
N VAL A 226 -1.98 -11.08 -8.03
CA VAL A 226 -2.09 -10.71 -9.44
C VAL A 226 -0.85 -9.92 -9.86
N ILE A 227 -0.51 -10.05 -11.15
CA ILE A 227 0.64 -9.37 -11.74
C ILE A 227 0.12 -8.46 -12.83
N GLY A 228 0.49 -7.17 -12.76
CA GLY A 228 0.31 -6.21 -13.83
C GLY A 228 1.66 -5.79 -14.39
N LYS A 229 1.73 -5.54 -15.71
CA LYS A 229 2.90 -5.03 -16.38
C LYS A 229 2.57 -3.72 -17.10
N THR A 230 3.37 -2.69 -16.88
CA THR A 230 3.22 -1.39 -17.55
C THR A 230 3.59 -1.49 -19.03
N LYS A 231 3.10 -0.55 -19.83
CA LYS A 231 3.40 -0.45 -21.25
C LYS A 231 4.90 -0.20 -21.48
N PRO A 232 5.57 -0.89 -22.42
CA PRO A 232 6.93 -0.57 -22.81
C PRO A 232 6.98 0.77 -23.57
N LEU A 233 8.14 1.41 -23.59
CA LEU A 233 8.40 2.52 -24.49
C LEU A 233 8.33 2.05 -25.95
N PRO A 234 7.91 2.89 -26.91
CA PRO A 234 7.96 2.54 -28.31
C PRO A 234 9.40 2.32 -28.78
N SER A 235 9.58 1.45 -29.76
CA SER A 235 10.85 1.30 -30.46
C SER A 235 11.19 2.59 -31.18
N GLY A 236 12.45 2.96 -31.22
CA GLY A 236 12.92 4.12 -31.99
C GLY A 236 12.78 3.94 -33.51
N ALA A 237 12.90 5.02 -34.22
CA ALA A 237 13.17 5.00 -35.68
C ALA A 237 14.49 4.25 -35.98
N THR A 238 14.57 3.56 -37.10
CA THR A 238 15.75 2.79 -37.48
C THR A 238 16.40 3.35 -38.74
N ASN A 239 17.62 2.90 -39.05
CA ASN A 239 18.39 3.35 -40.23
C ASN A 239 18.45 4.88 -40.40
N ILE A 240 18.60 5.58 -39.29
CA ILE A 240 18.67 7.04 -39.29
C ILE A 240 19.93 7.47 -39.97
N ARG A 241 19.84 8.39 -40.95
CA ARG A 241 20.94 8.97 -41.71
C ARG A 241 20.84 10.48 -41.71
N ALA A 242 21.98 11.15 -41.76
CA ALA A 242 22.06 12.59 -41.94
C ALA A 242 23.13 12.91 -42.96
N THR A 243 22.86 13.85 -43.87
CA THR A 243 23.81 14.21 -44.95
C THR A 243 24.98 15.05 -44.43
N ASN A 244 26.10 14.98 -45.17
CA ASN A 244 27.31 15.75 -44.86
C ASN A 244 27.81 16.59 -46.09
N ASN A 245 27.03 16.62 -47.20
CA ASN A 245 27.47 17.13 -48.50
C ASN A 245 26.54 18.20 -49.08
N GLU A 246 25.58 18.69 -48.34
CA GLU A 246 24.61 19.68 -48.81
C GLU A 246 24.93 21.07 -48.23
N PRO A 247 24.99 22.13 -49.09
CA PRO A 247 25.28 23.48 -48.61
C PRO A 247 24.11 24.05 -47.82
N LYS A 248 24.39 24.54 -46.59
CA LYS A 248 23.42 25.18 -45.69
C LYS A 248 22.17 24.36 -45.39
N LYS A 249 22.19 23.06 -45.60
CA LYS A 249 21.09 22.15 -45.20
C LYS A 249 21.64 20.79 -44.81
N ILE A 250 20.88 20.10 -43.97
CA ILE A 250 21.11 18.71 -43.58
C ILE A 250 19.81 17.96 -43.79
N ILE A 251 19.86 16.89 -44.60
CA ILE A 251 18.71 16.02 -44.83
C ILE A 251 18.82 14.85 -43.87
N ILE A 252 17.82 14.69 -43.02
CA ILE A 252 17.70 13.60 -42.05
C ILE A 252 16.64 12.63 -42.56
N SER A 253 16.97 11.35 -42.71
CA SER A 253 16.04 10.30 -43.11
C SER A 253 16.10 9.12 -42.15
N TRP A 254 15.00 8.38 -42.03
CA TRP A 254 14.89 7.23 -41.15
C TRP A 254 13.86 6.21 -41.65
N ASN A 255 13.90 5.02 -41.12
CA ASN A 255 12.84 4.03 -41.30
C ASN A 255 11.87 4.07 -40.13
N ALA A 256 10.64 3.63 -40.38
CA ALA A 256 9.60 3.58 -39.37
C ALA A 256 10.02 2.80 -38.13
N SER A 257 9.45 3.19 -36.99
CA SER A 257 9.45 2.39 -35.75
C SER A 257 8.77 1.05 -36.00
N ALA A 258 9.24 -0.02 -35.33
CA ALA A 258 8.57 -1.32 -35.31
C ALA A 258 7.32 -1.33 -34.45
N THR A 259 7.08 -0.28 -33.66
CA THR A 259 5.90 -0.15 -32.78
C THR A 259 4.73 0.41 -33.58
N ASN A 260 3.63 -0.35 -33.68
CA ASN A 260 2.51 -0.06 -34.58
C ASN A 260 1.67 1.16 -34.17
N ASP A 261 1.70 1.59 -32.92
CA ASP A 261 0.90 2.69 -32.42
C ASP A 261 1.67 4.02 -32.27
N VAL A 262 2.82 4.13 -32.94
CA VAL A 262 3.52 5.41 -33.12
C VAL A 262 2.68 6.34 -33.97
N VAL A 263 2.44 7.55 -33.48
CA VAL A 263 1.59 8.57 -34.15
C VAL A 263 2.39 9.72 -34.74
N LYS A 264 3.62 9.95 -34.27
CA LYS A 264 4.49 11.05 -34.74
C LYS A 264 5.96 10.76 -34.45
N TYR A 265 6.81 11.53 -35.12
CA TYR A 265 8.24 11.65 -34.82
C TYR A 265 8.56 13.07 -34.41
N GLU A 266 9.37 13.24 -33.38
CA GLU A 266 9.97 14.51 -33.01
C GLU A 266 11.45 14.53 -33.40
N ILE A 267 11.85 15.59 -34.11
CA ILE A 267 13.24 15.82 -34.53
C ILE A 267 13.84 16.82 -33.58
N HIS A 268 14.87 16.39 -32.87
CA HIS A 268 15.61 17.21 -31.93
C HIS A 268 17.02 17.44 -32.47
N ARG A 269 17.56 18.66 -32.30
CA ARG A 269 18.89 19.08 -32.73
C ARG A 269 19.71 19.63 -31.56
N SER A 270 21.01 19.33 -31.58
CA SER A 270 22.00 19.93 -30.67
C SER A 270 23.32 20.20 -31.39
N THR A 271 24.12 21.13 -30.90
CA THR A 271 25.54 21.31 -31.28
C THR A 271 26.45 20.38 -30.47
N PHE A 272 25.95 19.73 -29.44
CA PHE A 272 26.69 18.78 -28.60
C PHE A 272 26.07 17.40 -28.69
N ARG A 273 26.90 16.35 -28.70
CA ARG A 273 26.43 14.97 -28.81
C ARG A 273 25.62 14.50 -27.58
N ALA A 274 26.04 14.91 -26.40
CA ALA A 274 25.51 14.34 -25.15
C ALA A 274 24.31 15.09 -24.59
N PHE A 275 24.13 16.38 -24.87
CA PHE A 275 23.14 17.26 -24.22
C PHE A 275 22.70 18.42 -25.11
N GLY A 276 21.76 19.24 -24.60
CA GLY A 276 21.33 20.48 -25.26
C GLY A 276 20.45 20.24 -26.50
N TYR A 277 19.71 19.14 -26.54
CA TYR A 277 18.78 18.85 -27.63
C TYR A 277 17.51 19.67 -27.50
N GLU A 278 17.17 20.39 -28.57
CA GLU A 278 15.94 21.15 -28.69
C GLU A 278 15.09 20.59 -29.82
N LYS A 279 13.78 20.47 -29.58
CA LYS A 279 12.83 20.06 -30.61
C LYS A 279 12.74 21.13 -31.68
N ILE A 280 13.14 20.79 -32.93
CA ILE A 280 13.09 21.67 -34.06
C ILE A 280 11.92 21.39 -34.99
N LYS A 281 11.37 20.17 -34.96
CA LYS A 281 10.25 19.78 -35.82
C LYS A 281 9.49 18.59 -35.20
N GLU A 282 8.21 18.56 -35.48
CA GLU A 282 7.32 17.42 -35.28
C GLU A 282 6.70 17.05 -36.62
N VAL A 283 6.65 15.75 -36.94
CA VAL A 283 6.07 15.21 -38.16
C VAL A 283 5.18 14.00 -37.84
N ASN A 284 4.23 13.70 -38.72
CA ASN A 284 3.35 12.54 -38.52
C ASN A 284 4.07 11.20 -38.72
N ALA A 285 3.48 10.09 -38.33
CA ALA A 285 4.06 8.74 -38.36
C ALA A 285 4.45 8.26 -39.79
N ASN A 286 3.89 8.86 -40.84
CA ASN A 286 4.14 8.49 -42.23
C ASN A 286 5.22 9.36 -42.91
N THR A 287 5.89 10.24 -42.17
CA THR A 287 6.99 11.07 -42.65
C THR A 287 8.30 10.49 -42.20
N PHE A 288 9.21 10.27 -43.15
CA PHE A 288 10.48 9.58 -42.88
C PHE A 288 11.69 10.41 -43.31
N GLU A 289 11.48 11.68 -43.61
CA GLU A 289 12.52 12.63 -43.99
C GLU A 289 12.20 14.01 -43.43
N TYR A 290 13.24 14.75 -43.07
CA TYR A 290 13.16 16.15 -42.69
C TYR A 290 14.40 16.89 -43.20
N ILE A 291 14.20 18.09 -43.77
CA ILE A 291 15.28 18.97 -44.25
C ILE A 291 15.46 20.08 -43.21
N ASP A 292 16.59 20.04 -42.53
CA ASP A 292 17.00 21.10 -41.59
C ASP A 292 17.82 22.14 -42.38
N SER A 293 17.27 23.34 -42.59
CA SER A 293 17.96 24.47 -43.18
C SER A 293 18.85 25.13 -42.13
N THR A 294 20.15 25.11 -42.37
CA THR A 294 21.15 25.71 -41.48
C THR A 294 21.64 27.04 -42.06
N ASP A 295 21.72 28.07 -41.22
CA ASP A 295 22.17 29.41 -41.71
C ASP A 295 23.65 29.45 -42.01
N VAL A 296 24.43 28.51 -41.48
CA VAL A 296 25.89 28.45 -41.57
C VAL A 296 26.34 27.20 -42.29
N ALA A 297 27.09 27.35 -43.36
CA ALA A 297 27.75 26.23 -44.04
C ALA A 297 28.96 25.72 -43.22
N GLY A 298 29.26 24.42 -43.31
CA GLY A 298 30.37 23.78 -42.61
C GLY A 298 30.15 23.48 -41.14
N LYS A 299 28.95 23.71 -40.62
CA LYS A 299 28.62 23.44 -39.20
C LYS A 299 28.04 22.05 -39.02
N SER A 300 28.52 21.34 -37.97
CA SER A 300 28.03 20.04 -37.58
C SER A 300 26.94 20.16 -36.52
N TYR A 301 25.93 19.29 -36.61
CA TYR A 301 24.87 19.15 -35.64
C TYR A 301 24.63 17.67 -35.34
N TYR A 302 24.05 17.41 -34.15
CA TYR A 302 23.60 16.09 -33.73
C TYR A 302 22.07 16.09 -33.69
N TYR A 303 21.49 15.00 -34.19
CA TYR A 303 20.04 14.83 -34.26
C TYR A 303 19.58 13.60 -33.50
N LYS A 304 18.42 13.69 -32.89
CA LYS A 304 17.67 12.59 -32.33
C LYS A 304 16.31 12.54 -32.97
N ILE A 305 15.86 11.34 -33.38
CA ILE A 305 14.52 11.10 -33.91
C ILE A 305 13.76 10.30 -32.85
N ILE A 306 12.84 10.95 -32.19
CA ILE A 306 12.04 10.37 -31.09
C ILE A 306 10.72 9.91 -31.67
N ALA A 307 10.44 8.61 -31.63
CA ALA A 307 9.12 8.07 -31.93
C ALA A 307 8.20 8.26 -30.72
N VAL A 308 7.01 8.80 -30.95
CA VAL A 308 6.01 9.03 -29.92
C VAL A 308 4.76 8.22 -30.23
N ASP A 309 4.32 7.39 -29.29
CA ASP A 309 3.14 6.57 -29.46
C ASP A 309 1.83 7.33 -29.15
N LYS A 310 0.69 6.69 -29.38
CA LYS A 310 -0.66 7.26 -29.14
C LYS A 310 -0.92 7.65 -27.67
N ASP A 311 -0.17 7.06 -26.73
CA ASP A 311 -0.29 7.29 -25.29
C ASP A 311 0.71 8.35 -24.80
N GLY A 312 1.54 8.91 -25.74
CA GLY A 312 2.53 9.94 -25.46
C GLY A 312 3.86 9.40 -24.91
N LEU A 313 4.09 8.08 -24.95
CA LEU A 313 5.38 7.51 -24.59
C LEU A 313 6.41 7.75 -25.69
N GLU A 314 7.62 8.11 -25.29
CA GLU A 314 8.72 8.46 -26.18
C GLU A 314 9.75 7.34 -26.23
N SER A 315 10.29 7.08 -27.44
CA SER A 315 11.43 6.19 -27.61
C SER A 315 12.72 6.79 -27.06
N LEU A 316 13.73 5.95 -26.85
CA LEU A 316 15.07 6.36 -26.41
C LEU A 316 16.02 6.31 -27.63
N PRO A 317 16.20 7.43 -28.41
CA PRO A 317 17.00 7.44 -29.58
C PRO A 317 18.47 7.69 -29.30
N GLU A 318 19.35 7.04 -30.08
CA GLU A 318 20.75 7.40 -30.17
C GLU A 318 20.94 8.61 -31.08
N PRO A 319 21.90 9.51 -30.79
CA PRO A 319 22.18 10.67 -31.63
C PRO A 319 22.97 10.31 -32.89
N ILE A 320 22.58 10.90 -34.02
CA ILE A 320 23.33 10.86 -35.27
C ILE A 320 23.89 12.25 -35.61
N GLN A 321 25.10 12.29 -36.20
CA GLN A 321 25.73 13.53 -36.65
C GLN A 321 25.47 13.78 -38.13
N GLY A 322 25.12 15.03 -38.46
CA GLY A 322 25.11 15.56 -39.82
C GLY A 322 25.93 16.84 -39.90
N MET A 323 26.40 17.17 -41.06
CA MET A 323 27.17 18.37 -41.30
C MET A 323 26.69 19.08 -42.60
N SER A 324 26.46 20.38 -42.51
CA SER A 324 26.25 21.19 -43.71
C SER A 324 27.57 21.43 -44.45
N PHE A 325 27.57 21.20 -45.77
CA PHE A 325 28.78 21.34 -46.54
C PHE A 325 29.17 22.82 -46.77
N ASN A 326 30.49 23.12 -46.74
CA ASN A 326 31.01 24.41 -47.09
C ASN A 326 31.55 24.36 -48.52
N ASN A 327 30.86 24.98 -49.51
CA ASN A 327 31.42 25.17 -50.83
C ASN A 327 32.65 26.08 -50.73
N ILE A 328 33.80 25.51 -50.49
CA ILE A 328 35.05 26.20 -50.83
C ILE A 328 35.11 26.17 -52.32
N ASN A 329 34.78 27.29 -53.00
CA ASN A 329 35.10 27.50 -54.37
C ASN A 329 36.59 27.30 -54.51
N ILE A 330 37.04 26.15 -55.07
CA ILE A 330 38.36 25.97 -55.66
C ILE A 330 38.29 26.64 -57.03
N THR A 331 38.18 27.94 -56.99
CA THR A 331 38.50 28.80 -58.12
C THR A 331 39.73 29.60 -57.73
N ASN A 332 40.91 28.93 -57.79
CA ASN A 332 42.14 29.71 -57.97
C ASN A 332 43.25 28.82 -58.42
N SER A 333 43.80 29.34 -59.59
CA SER A 333 45.15 29.14 -60.10
C SER A 333 45.39 27.93 -60.99
N LEU A 334 44.95 28.07 -62.19
CA LEU A 334 45.85 27.77 -63.31
C LEU A 334 45.97 29.04 -64.15
N GLN A 335 46.78 30.00 -63.72
CA GLN A 335 47.51 30.91 -64.56
C GLN A 335 48.94 30.46 -64.51
N PHE A 336 49.34 29.68 -65.49
CA PHE A 336 50.74 29.56 -65.89
C PHE A 336 50.95 30.50 -67.05
N SER A 337 51.76 31.48 -66.84
CA SER A 337 52.53 32.26 -67.83
C SER A 337 53.76 31.52 -68.32
#